data_b67c9f475ea482681e3b9511da025f1c
#
_entry.id   b67c9f475ea482681e3b9511da025f1c
#
_cell.length_a   1.000
_cell.length_b   1.000
_cell.length_c   1.000
_cell.angle_alpha   90.00
_cell.angle_beta   90.00
_cell.angle_gamma   90.00
#
_symmetry.space_group_name_H-M   'P 1'
#
loop_
_entity.id
_entity.type
_entity.pdbx_description
1 polymer ?
#
loop_
_entity_poly.entity_id
_entity_poly.type
_entity_poly.pdbx_seq_one_letter_code
_entity_poly.pdbx_strand_id
1 'polypeptide(L)'
;MIAQGVEAGGHVRGDTSTLDLLERVRAAVTIPVLAAGGIVDREGVRAVLQAGAVAAVLGTRFLLSEESCAHPDYKRRCLEAETTVLTELFGLGWPGAPHRVIPNAATRRWLRDGSRGPGWIRAANRLTRPLASRIPDSIQVRALKGQRPSRPFLGPQPPTEDGPDSLVESGPLYAGANVTHITDISPAAQLVRALTP
;
A
#
# COMPACT_ATOMS: atom_id res chain seq x y z
N MET A 1 0.67 -15.37 13.00
CA MET A 1 0.27 -15.21 11.57
C MET A 1 -0.34 -13.82 11.38
N ILE A 2 -0.27 -13.20 10.19
CA ILE A 2 -0.97 -11.93 9.91
C ILE A 2 -2.07 -12.20 8.90
N ALA A 3 -3.32 -11.91 9.26
CA ALA A 3 -4.48 -11.87 8.38
C ALA A 3 -4.59 -10.45 7.77
N GLN A 4 -4.32 -10.32 6.47
CA GLN A 4 -4.37 -9.03 5.78
C GLN A 4 -5.57 -8.99 4.84
N GLY A 5 -6.55 -8.15 5.17
CA GLY A 5 -7.77 -7.96 4.38
C GLY A 5 -7.57 -7.11 3.12
N VAL A 6 -8.62 -7.07 2.31
CA VAL A 6 -8.65 -6.32 1.04
C VAL A 6 -8.50 -4.82 1.22
N GLU A 7 -8.78 -4.27 2.41
CA GLU A 7 -8.66 -2.86 2.76
C GLU A 7 -7.21 -2.40 2.94
N ALA A 8 -6.25 -3.32 2.97
CA ALA A 8 -4.84 -2.98 3.15
C ALA A 8 -4.31 -2.08 2.03
N GLY A 9 -3.41 -1.17 2.37
CA GLY A 9 -2.57 -0.45 1.42
C GLY A 9 -1.45 -1.34 0.88
N GLY A 10 -0.92 -1.01 -0.29
CA GLY A 10 0.12 -1.81 -0.92
C GLY A 10 -0.41 -3.13 -1.51
N HIS A 11 0.40 -4.17 -1.45
CA HIS A 11 0.05 -5.47 -2.04
C HIS A 11 -1.15 -6.11 -1.34
N VAL A 12 -2.17 -6.43 -2.13
CA VAL A 12 -3.41 -7.06 -1.66
C VAL A 12 -3.59 -8.39 -2.39
N ARG A 13 -3.91 -9.44 -1.63
CA ARG A 13 -4.30 -10.74 -2.20
C ARG A 13 -5.71 -11.07 -1.76
N GLY A 14 -6.54 -11.48 -2.72
CA GLY A 14 -7.95 -11.79 -2.45
C GLY A 14 -8.84 -10.55 -2.36
N ASP A 15 -10.06 -10.78 -1.94
CA ASP A 15 -11.18 -9.82 -1.91
C ASP A 15 -11.93 -9.85 -0.56
N THR A 16 -11.42 -10.62 0.40
CA THR A 16 -12.03 -10.80 1.71
C THR A 16 -11.71 -9.63 2.62
N SER A 17 -12.70 -9.13 3.35
CA SER A 17 -12.52 -8.06 4.33
C SER A 17 -11.59 -8.48 5.47
N THR A 18 -11.00 -7.51 6.17
CA THR A 18 -10.09 -7.75 7.29
C THR A 18 -10.75 -8.56 8.40
N LEU A 19 -12.00 -8.26 8.77
CA LEU A 19 -12.71 -8.97 9.84
C LEU A 19 -13.11 -10.38 9.41
N ASP A 20 -13.68 -10.56 8.20
CA ASP A 20 -14.07 -11.88 7.71
C ASP A 20 -12.85 -12.79 7.52
N LEU A 21 -11.74 -12.23 7.04
CA LEU A 21 -10.49 -12.99 6.89
C LEU A 21 -9.91 -13.39 8.26
N LEU A 22 -9.95 -12.48 9.24
CA LEU A 22 -9.51 -12.76 10.60
C LEU A 22 -10.31 -13.93 11.19
N GLU A 23 -11.63 -13.92 11.06
CA GLU A 23 -12.50 -14.99 11.56
C GLU A 23 -12.13 -16.33 10.90
N ARG A 24 -12.04 -16.37 9.58
CA ARG A 24 -11.68 -17.59 8.81
C ARG A 24 -10.30 -18.12 9.20
N VAL A 25 -9.30 -17.25 9.33
CA VAL A 25 -7.93 -17.66 9.69
C VAL A 25 -7.91 -18.21 11.11
N ARG A 26 -8.58 -17.56 12.06
CA ARG A 26 -8.65 -18.04 13.46
C ARG A 26 -9.35 -19.40 13.58
N ALA A 27 -10.35 -19.65 12.77
CA ALA A 27 -10.99 -20.97 12.74
C ALA A 27 -10.09 -22.08 12.18
N ALA A 28 -9.07 -21.72 11.38
CA ALA A 28 -8.19 -22.66 10.71
C ALA A 28 -6.85 -22.91 11.42
N VAL A 29 -6.45 -22.05 12.37
CA VAL A 29 -5.14 -22.14 13.04
C VAL A 29 -5.26 -21.94 14.56
N THR A 30 -4.32 -22.53 15.30
CA THR A 30 -4.23 -22.40 16.77
C THR A 30 -3.17 -21.40 17.24
N ILE A 31 -2.39 -20.85 16.31
CA ILE A 31 -1.34 -19.87 16.62
C ILE A 31 -1.92 -18.45 16.71
N PRO A 32 -1.23 -17.52 17.41
CA PRO A 32 -1.65 -16.12 17.47
C PRO A 32 -1.83 -15.49 16.08
N VAL A 33 -2.95 -14.78 15.89
CA VAL A 33 -3.29 -14.09 14.64
C VAL A 33 -3.34 -12.57 14.87
N LEU A 34 -2.62 -11.82 14.05
CA LEU A 34 -2.68 -10.36 13.97
C LEU A 34 -3.57 -9.98 12.80
N ALA A 35 -4.27 -8.85 12.90
CA ALA A 35 -5.10 -8.31 11.81
C ALA A 35 -4.43 -7.09 11.16
N ALA A 36 -4.47 -7.03 9.83
CA ALA A 36 -3.96 -5.92 9.02
C ALA A 36 -4.95 -5.54 7.92
N GLY A 37 -5.04 -4.24 7.63
CA GLY A 37 -5.86 -3.71 6.53
C GLY A 37 -6.97 -2.78 7.00
N GLY A 38 -6.95 -1.54 6.50
CA GLY A 38 -7.98 -0.54 6.79
C GLY A 38 -8.05 -0.01 8.21
N ILE A 39 -7.17 -0.43 9.13
CA ILE A 39 -7.17 0.00 10.53
C ILE A 39 -6.46 1.35 10.62
N VAL A 40 -7.16 2.40 11.06
CA VAL A 40 -6.62 3.78 11.08
C VAL A 40 -6.79 4.49 12.43
N ASP A 41 -7.67 3.99 13.29
CA ASP A 41 -8.04 4.62 14.58
C ASP A 41 -8.19 3.59 15.69
N ARG A 42 -8.48 4.09 16.91
CA ARG A 42 -8.70 3.26 18.10
C ARG A 42 -9.91 2.33 17.97
N GLU A 43 -10.95 2.77 17.27
CA GLU A 43 -12.15 1.96 17.09
C GLU A 43 -11.86 0.75 16.20
N GLY A 44 -11.14 0.95 15.09
CA GLY A 44 -10.66 -0.14 14.26
C GLY A 44 -9.74 -1.12 14.99
N VAL A 45 -8.85 -0.61 15.87
CA VAL A 45 -8.02 -1.48 16.73
C VAL A 45 -8.89 -2.29 17.66
N ARG A 46 -9.87 -1.67 18.36
CA ARG A 46 -10.81 -2.39 19.23
C ARG A 46 -11.58 -3.47 18.48
N ALA A 47 -12.09 -3.13 17.29
CA ALA A 47 -12.87 -4.08 16.50
C ALA A 47 -12.10 -5.36 16.19
N VAL A 48 -10.84 -5.26 15.74
CA VAL A 48 -10.05 -6.45 15.42
C VAL A 48 -9.62 -7.22 16.67
N LEU A 49 -9.37 -6.55 17.80
CA LEU A 49 -9.07 -7.22 19.07
C LEU A 49 -10.29 -7.95 19.61
N GLN A 50 -11.49 -7.35 19.56
CA GLN A 50 -12.75 -7.99 19.93
C GLN A 50 -13.08 -9.19 19.03
N ALA A 51 -12.74 -9.11 17.74
CA ALA A 51 -12.83 -10.23 16.82
C ALA A 51 -11.75 -11.32 17.06
N GLY A 52 -10.86 -11.08 18.07
CA GLY A 52 -9.91 -12.06 18.59
C GLY A 52 -8.54 -12.04 17.92
N ALA A 53 -8.16 -10.98 17.25
CA ALA A 53 -6.75 -10.74 16.93
C ALA A 53 -5.97 -10.48 18.22
N VAL A 54 -4.70 -10.91 18.27
CA VAL A 54 -3.81 -10.61 19.41
C VAL A 54 -3.20 -9.22 19.30
N ALA A 55 -3.16 -8.65 18.09
CA ALA A 55 -2.70 -7.29 17.82
C ALA A 55 -3.23 -6.78 16.47
N ALA A 56 -3.25 -5.47 16.30
CA ALA A 56 -3.50 -4.78 15.04
C ALA A 56 -2.18 -4.36 14.37
N VAL A 57 -2.12 -4.47 13.04
CA VAL A 57 -1.01 -4.01 12.21
C VAL A 57 -1.49 -2.83 11.36
N LEU A 58 -0.92 -1.65 11.61
CA LEU A 58 -1.30 -0.41 10.95
C LEU A 58 -0.16 0.07 10.03
N GLY A 59 -0.43 0.23 8.74
CA GLY A 59 0.53 0.77 7.76
C GLY A 59 0.33 2.26 7.53
N THR A 60 -0.78 2.63 6.88
CA THR A 60 -1.06 4.00 6.42
C THR A 60 -1.08 5.02 7.56
N ARG A 61 -1.59 4.64 8.74
CA ARG A 61 -1.57 5.54 9.90
C ARG A 61 -0.15 5.91 10.33
N PHE A 62 0.79 4.94 10.33
CA PHE A 62 2.18 5.20 10.67
C PHE A 62 3.01 5.76 9.50
N LEU A 63 2.60 5.57 8.25
CA LEU A 63 3.14 6.34 7.12
C LEU A 63 2.91 7.84 7.33
N LEU A 64 1.82 8.23 7.97
CA LEU A 64 1.48 9.59 8.36
C LEU A 64 1.97 9.95 9.77
N SER A 65 3.11 9.39 10.20
CA SER A 65 3.85 9.88 11.36
C SER A 65 4.91 10.90 10.96
N GLU A 66 5.35 11.72 11.92
CA GLU A 66 6.44 12.69 11.72
C GLU A 66 7.74 11.99 11.36
N GLU A 67 8.03 10.85 12.01
CA GLU A 67 9.25 10.07 11.85
C GLU A 67 9.31 9.22 10.58
N SER A 68 8.21 9.13 9.86
CA SER A 68 8.18 8.37 8.60
C SER A 68 8.99 9.06 7.52
N CYS A 69 9.92 8.33 6.87
CA CYS A 69 10.70 8.79 5.73
C CYS A 69 9.90 8.84 4.40
N ALA A 70 8.59 8.78 4.43
CA ALA A 70 7.76 8.99 3.24
C ALA A 70 7.89 10.42 2.74
N HIS A 71 7.94 10.60 1.40
CA HIS A 71 8.06 11.91 0.78
C HIS A 71 6.99 12.88 1.30
N PRO A 72 7.30 14.16 1.60
CA PRO A 72 6.33 15.12 2.14
C PRO A 72 5.06 15.25 1.29
N ASP A 73 5.20 15.33 -0.04
CA ASP A 73 4.06 15.37 -0.94
C ASP A 73 3.24 14.06 -0.93
N TYR A 74 3.87 12.91 -0.68
CA TYR A 74 3.13 11.67 -0.50
C TYR A 74 2.27 11.73 0.76
N LYS A 75 2.83 12.19 1.90
CA LYS A 75 2.06 12.39 3.14
C LYS A 75 0.90 13.37 2.90
N ARG A 76 1.15 14.50 2.24
CA ARG A 76 0.10 15.47 1.88
C ARG A 76 -1.00 14.85 1.03
N ARG A 77 -0.63 14.09 -0.02
CA ARG A 77 -1.59 13.38 -0.88
C ARG A 77 -2.41 12.34 -0.12
N CYS A 78 -1.89 11.75 0.95
CA CYS A 78 -2.67 10.88 1.82
C CYS A 78 -3.76 11.65 2.58
N LEU A 79 -3.44 12.84 3.11
CA LEU A 79 -4.41 13.69 3.82
C LEU A 79 -5.49 14.27 2.90
N GLU A 80 -5.16 14.51 1.62
CA GLU A 80 -6.06 15.03 0.59
C GLU A 80 -6.81 13.92 -0.18
N ALA A 81 -6.59 12.66 0.17
CA ALA A 81 -7.13 11.54 -0.59
C ALA A 81 -8.65 11.42 -0.41
N GLU A 82 -9.38 11.36 -1.50
CA GLU A 82 -10.83 11.08 -1.53
C GLU A 82 -11.13 9.60 -1.77
N THR A 83 -10.17 8.86 -2.36
CA THR A 83 -10.35 7.45 -2.73
C THR A 83 -9.02 6.73 -2.91
N THR A 84 -9.09 5.40 -2.98
CA THR A 84 -7.98 4.53 -3.36
C THR A 84 -8.39 3.61 -4.51
N VAL A 85 -7.43 3.15 -5.29
CA VAL A 85 -7.65 2.22 -6.41
C VAL A 85 -6.79 0.98 -6.28
N LEU A 86 -7.32 -0.18 -6.69
CA LEU A 86 -6.56 -1.42 -6.82
C LEU A 86 -5.98 -1.50 -8.23
N THR A 87 -4.66 -1.65 -8.36
CA THR A 87 -3.98 -1.69 -9.65
C THR A 87 -2.82 -2.69 -9.67
N GLU A 88 -2.51 -3.25 -10.84
CA GLU A 88 -1.30 -4.02 -11.10
C GLU A 88 -0.25 -3.19 -11.86
N LEU A 89 -0.45 -1.88 -11.96
CA LEU A 89 0.38 -0.97 -12.75
C LEU A 89 1.84 -0.94 -12.28
N PHE A 90 2.05 -0.97 -10.96
CA PHE A 90 3.37 -0.90 -10.32
C PHE A 90 4.00 -2.27 -10.07
N GLY A 91 3.63 -3.27 -10.87
CA GLY A 91 4.00 -4.66 -10.67
C GLY A 91 5.30 -5.09 -11.35
N LEU A 92 6.17 -4.17 -11.78
CA LEU A 92 7.45 -4.52 -12.39
C LEU A 92 8.30 -5.37 -11.43
N GLY A 93 8.56 -6.62 -11.81
CA GLY A 93 9.21 -7.62 -10.95
C GLY A 93 8.29 -8.27 -9.90
N TRP A 94 7.05 -7.83 -9.75
CA TRP A 94 6.10 -8.35 -8.77
C TRP A 94 4.71 -8.61 -9.37
N PRO A 95 4.58 -9.53 -10.30
CA PRO A 95 3.34 -9.75 -11.05
C PRO A 95 2.25 -10.44 -10.23
N GLY A 96 1.00 -10.15 -10.61
CA GLY A 96 -0.18 -10.87 -10.12
C GLY A 96 -0.60 -10.52 -8.68
N ALA A 97 -0.08 -9.43 -8.12
CA ALA A 97 -0.53 -8.87 -6.87
C ALA A 97 -1.02 -7.44 -7.12
N PRO A 98 -2.32 -7.18 -7.04
CA PRO A 98 -2.82 -5.81 -7.09
C PRO A 98 -2.31 -5.01 -5.90
N HIS A 99 -2.08 -3.72 -6.14
CA HIS A 99 -1.66 -2.76 -5.14
C HIS A 99 -2.78 -1.78 -4.87
N ARG A 100 -3.08 -1.51 -3.62
CA ARG A 100 -3.97 -0.40 -3.26
C ARG A 100 -3.15 0.87 -3.10
N VAL A 101 -3.49 1.89 -3.89
CA VAL A 101 -2.79 3.16 -3.97
C VAL A 101 -3.76 4.34 -4.05
N ILE A 102 -3.29 5.53 -3.68
CA ILE A 102 -3.95 6.79 -4.00
C ILE A 102 -3.71 7.10 -5.49
N PRO A 103 -4.72 7.60 -6.23
CA PRO A 103 -4.56 8.01 -7.61
C PRO A 103 -3.54 9.13 -7.79
N ASN A 104 -2.67 9.00 -8.82
CA ASN A 104 -1.71 10.00 -9.26
C ASN A 104 -1.67 10.10 -10.80
N ALA A 105 -0.73 10.85 -11.38
CA ALA A 105 -0.68 11.02 -12.82
C ALA A 105 -0.48 9.68 -13.58
N ALA A 106 0.30 8.75 -13.03
CA ALA A 106 0.49 7.44 -13.64
C ALA A 106 -0.82 6.63 -13.65
N THR A 107 -1.52 6.55 -12.52
CA THR A 107 -2.79 5.83 -12.44
C THR A 107 -3.85 6.47 -13.33
N ARG A 108 -4.00 7.81 -13.32
CA ARG A 108 -4.94 8.52 -14.20
C ARG A 108 -4.66 8.26 -15.68
N ARG A 109 -3.39 8.13 -16.08
CA ARG A 109 -3.02 7.86 -17.46
C ARG A 109 -3.31 6.42 -17.89
N TRP A 110 -3.01 5.44 -17.05
CA TRP A 110 -3.00 4.02 -17.42
C TRP A 110 -4.22 3.23 -16.95
N LEU A 111 -4.97 3.72 -15.96
CA LEU A 111 -6.20 3.09 -15.51
C LEU A 111 -7.40 3.77 -16.19
N ARG A 112 -8.14 3.01 -16.97
CA ARG A 112 -9.40 3.43 -17.58
C ARG A 112 -10.51 2.56 -17.02
N ASP A 113 -11.62 3.16 -16.64
CA ASP A 113 -12.86 2.48 -16.23
C ASP A 113 -12.69 1.41 -15.13
N GLY A 114 -11.90 1.72 -14.11
CA GLY A 114 -11.68 0.83 -12.96
C GLY A 114 -10.81 -0.40 -13.26
N SER A 115 -10.17 -0.46 -14.42
CA SER A 115 -9.28 -1.58 -14.77
C SER A 115 -8.03 -1.62 -13.91
N ARG A 116 -7.55 -2.82 -13.60
CA ARG A 116 -6.27 -3.04 -12.88
C ARG A 116 -5.03 -2.64 -13.68
N GLY A 117 -5.21 -2.04 -14.84
CA GLY A 117 -4.17 -1.64 -15.79
C GLY A 117 -4.20 -2.45 -17.09
N PRO A 118 -3.55 -1.95 -18.16
CA PRO A 118 -3.53 -2.59 -19.47
C PRO A 118 -3.00 -4.03 -19.41
N GLY A 119 -3.62 -4.94 -20.14
CA GLY A 119 -3.26 -6.35 -20.15
C GLY A 119 -1.81 -6.61 -20.56
N TRP A 120 -1.29 -5.82 -21.50
CA TRP A 120 0.10 -5.93 -21.97
C TRP A 120 1.12 -5.50 -20.88
N ILE A 121 0.82 -4.49 -20.04
CA ILE A 121 1.66 -4.12 -18.89
C ILE A 121 1.70 -5.28 -17.89
N ARG A 122 0.57 -5.90 -17.59
CA ARG A 122 0.50 -7.06 -16.70
C ARG A 122 1.28 -8.25 -17.24
N ALA A 123 1.23 -8.48 -18.56
CA ALA A 123 2.03 -9.51 -19.22
C ALA A 123 3.53 -9.20 -19.14
N ALA A 124 3.95 -7.95 -19.41
CA ALA A 124 5.33 -7.51 -19.28
C ALA A 124 5.86 -7.65 -17.84
N ASN A 125 5.06 -7.27 -16.83
CA ASN A 125 5.39 -7.46 -15.41
C ASN A 125 5.62 -8.95 -15.08
N ARG A 126 4.83 -9.85 -15.67
CA ARG A 126 4.99 -11.30 -15.48
C ARG A 126 6.27 -11.84 -16.11
N LEU A 127 6.62 -11.37 -17.31
CA LEU A 127 7.83 -11.79 -18.02
C LEU A 127 9.11 -11.27 -17.35
N THR A 128 9.07 -10.12 -16.70
CA THR A 128 10.24 -9.52 -16.03
C THR A 128 10.54 -10.12 -14.66
N ARG A 129 9.63 -10.90 -14.06
CA ARG A 129 9.79 -11.49 -12.73
C ARG A 129 11.10 -12.25 -12.52
N PRO A 130 11.52 -13.19 -13.39
CA PRO A 130 12.74 -13.97 -13.17
C PRO A 130 14.03 -13.13 -13.27
N LEU A 131 13.95 -11.95 -13.90
CA LEU A 131 15.08 -11.04 -14.09
C LEU A 131 15.16 -9.99 -12.97
N ALA A 132 14.06 -9.64 -12.34
CA ALA A 132 14.00 -8.55 -11.35
C ALA A 132 14.95 -8.78 -10.15
N SER A 133 15.06 -10.01 -9.65
CA SER A 133 15.96 -10.37 -8.55
C SER A 133 17.46 -10.39 -8.95
N ARG A 134 17.76 -10.28 -10.26
CA ARG A 134 19.13 -10.31 -10.80
C ARG A 134 19.60 -8.93 -11.27
N ILE A 135 18.73 -7.91 -11.23
CA ILE A 135 19.09 -6.55 -11.66
C ILE A 135 19.93 -5.91 -10.56
N PRO A 136 21.16 -5.45 -10.84
CA PRO A 136 21.99 -4.73 -9.88
C PRO A 136 21.29 -3.48 -9.34
N ASP A 137 21.51 -3.15 -8.06
CA ASP A 137 20.88 -2.01 -7.37
C ASP A 137 21.13 -0.69 -8.10
N SER A 138 22.33 -0.49 -8.69
CA SER A 138 22.65 0.70 -9.47
C SER A 138 21.73 0.91 -10.69
N ILE A 139 21.32 -0.18 -11.34
CA ILE A 139 20.39 -0.13 -12.47
C ILE A 139 18.98 0.14 -11.96
N GLN A 140 18.58 -0.46 -10.84
CA GLN A 140 17.29 -0.20 -10.22
C GLN A 140 17.15 1.28 -9.82
N VAL A 141 18.15 1.85 -9.16
CA VAL A 141 18.19 3.29 -8.81
C VAL A 141 18.11 4.19 -10.05
N ARG A 142 18.83 3.84 -11.12
CA ARG A 142 18.78 4.59 -12.37
C ARG A 142 17.40 4.51 -13.04
N ALA A 143 16.78 3.34 -13.00
CA ALA A 143 15.41 3.13 -13.50
C ALA A 143 14.39 3.98 -12.73
N LEU A 144 14.51 4.04 -11.39
CA LEU A 144 13.66 4.88 -10.53
C LEU A 144 13.80 6.37 -10.87
N LYS A 145 15.03 6.88 -11.02
CA LYS A 145 15.27 8.27 -11.44
C LYS A 145 14.68 8.58 -12.83
N GLY A 146 14.61 7.59 -13.69
CA GLY A 146 14.02 7.69 -15.03
C GLY A 146 12.51 7.46 -15.11
N GLN A 147 11.87 7.07 -13.99
CA GLN A 147 10.44 6.78 -13.98
C GLN A 147 9.61 8.03 -14.23
N ARG A 148 8.59 7.91 -15.07
CA ARG A 148 7.70 9.00 -15.49
C ARG A 148 6.28 8.45 -15.69
N PRO A 149 5.21 9.24 -15.45
CA PRO A 149 3.83 8.81 -15.68
C PRO A 149 3.54 8.34 -17.10
N SER A 150 4.30 8.86 -18.08
CA SER A 150 4.12 8.51 -19.50
C SER A 150 4.76 7.18 -19.90
N ARG A 151 5.60 6.59 -19.06
CA ARG A 151 6.30 5.33 -19.34
C ARG A 151 5.59 4.16 -18.65
N PRO A 152 5.40 3.01 -19.35
CA PRO A 152 4.60 1.89 -18.85
C PRO A 152 5.33 0.99 -17.83
N PHE A 153 6.63 1.18 -17.65
CA PHE A 153 7.45 0.36 -16.74
C PHE A 153 7.58 1.08 -15.41
N LEU A 154 6.66 0.79 -14.49
CA LEU A 154 6.54 1.44 -13.21
C LEU A 154 6.92 0.46 -12.09
N GLY A 155 7.95 0.82 -11.32
CA GLY A 155 8.45 0.03 -10.21
C GLY A 155 7.55 0.12 -8.96
N PRO A 156 7.68 -0.83 -8.03
CA PRO A 156 6.88 -0.91 -6.82
C PRO A 156 7.40 -0.01 -5.66
N GLN A 157 8.47 0.76 -5.86
CA GLN A 157 9.06 1.57 -4.81
C GLN A 157 8.22 2.84 -4.56
N PRO A 158 7.76 3.06 -3.32
CA PRO A 158 7.06 4.28 -2.96
C PRO A 158 8.02 5.48 -2.89
N PRO A 159 7.51 6.72 -3.03
CA PRO A 159 8.31 7.92 -2.84
C PRO A 159 8.79 8.06 -1.40
N THR A 160 10.09 8.34 -1.21
CA THR A 160 10.72 8.66 0.08
C THR A 160 11.34 10.05 0.04
N GLU A 161 11.63 10.64 1.20
CA GLU A 161 12.21 11.99 1.33
C GLU A 161 13.54 12.16 0.59
N ASP A 162 14.37 11.09 0.54
CA ASP A 162 15.64 11.07 -0.20
C ASP A 162 15.46 10.66 -1.68
N GLY A 163 14.24 10.35 -2.09
CA GLY A 163 13.92 9.86 -3.43
C GLY A 163 13.66 10.99 -4.44
N PRO A 164 13.58 10.66 -5.73
CA PRO A 164 13.21 11.65 -6.74
C PRO A 164 11.75 12.10 -6.59
N ASP A 165 11.49 13.42 -6.59
CA ASP A 165 10.14 14.01 -6.52
C ASP A 165 9.21 13.47 -7.61
N SER A 166 9.77 13.10 -8.77
CA SER A 166 9.00 12.53 -9.89
C SER A 166 8.26 11.23 -9.52
N LEU A 167 8.68 10.54 -8.45
CA LEU A 167 8.01 9.32 -7.97
C LEU A 167 6.64 9.60 -7.36
N VAL A 168 6.37 10.81 -6.85
CA VAL A 168 5.04 11.17 -6.34
C VAL A 168 3.98 11.01 -7.43
N GLU A 169 4.30 11.38 -8.66
CA GLU A 169 3.37 11.27 -9.81
C GLU A 169 3.55 10.00 -10.64
N SER A 170 4.62 9.23 -10.45
CA SER A 170 4.92 8.04 -11.25
C SER A 170 5.12 6.76 -10.45
N GLY A 171 5.29 6.83 -9.14
CA GLY A 171 5.40 5.69 -8.23
C GLY A 171 4.10 5.35 -7.52
N PRO A 172 4.05 4.24 -6.78
CA PRO A 172 2.88 3.86 -6.01
C PRO A 172 2.77 4.68 -4.72
N LEU A 173 1.65 5.34 -4.53
CA LEU A 173 1.28 5.98 -3.26
C LEU A 173 0.44 5.00 -2.45
N TYR A 174 1.07 4.05 -1.79
CA TYR A 174 0.38 3.00 -1.04
C TYR A 174 -0.46 3.54 0.10
N ALA A 175 -1.75 3.26 0.10
CA ALA A 175 -2.66 3.64 1.18
C ALA A 175 -3.80 2.65 1.31
N GLY A 176 -4.22 2.36 2.53
CA GLY A 176 -5.40 1.54 2.83
C GLY A 176 -6.70 2.21 2.43
N ALA A 177 -7.76 1.44 2.32
CA ALA A 177 -9.08 1.92 1.90
C ALA A 177 -9.60 3.07 2.78
N ASN A 178 -9.28 3.05 4.08
CA ASN A 178 -9.74 4.03 5.07
C ASN A 178 -8.78 5.23 5.23
N VAL A 179 -7.91 5.50 4.26
CA VAL A 179 -7.00 6.67 4.31
C VAL A 179 -7.76 7.99 4.46
N THR A 180 -8.96 8.09 3.91
CA THR A 180 -9.82 9.27 3.99
C THR A 180 -10.26 9.65 5.41
N HIS A 181 -10.11 8.75 6.37
CA HIS A 181 -10.41 9.01 7.78
C HIS A 181 -9.19 9.55 8.56
N ILE A 182 -8.01 9.63 7.93
CA ILE A 182 -6.81 10.17 8.56
C ILE A 182 -6.69 11.65 8.17
N THR A 183 -6.68 12.54 9.16
CA THR A 183 -6.73 13.99 8.96
C THR A 183 -5.48 14.72 9.47
N ASP A 184 -4.51 14.00 10.08
CA ASP A 184 -3.35 14.59 10.71
C ASP A 184 -2.07 13.78 10.51
N ILE A 185 -0.93 14.45 10.68
CA ILE A 185 0.39 13.85 10.89
C ILE A 185 0.77 14.10 12.34
N SER A 186 1.14 13.06 13.07
CA SER A 186 1.46 13.14 14.50
C SER A 186 2.70 12.33 14.82
N PRO A 187 3.43 12.64 15.91
CA PRO A 187 4.52 11.80 16.38
C PRO A 187 4.09 10.35 16.60
N ALA A 188 4.90 9.38 16.18
CA ALA A 188 4.60 7.95 16.29
C ALA A 188 4.27 7.53 17.74
N ALA A 189 4.97 8.10 18.74
CA ALA A 189 4.68 7.84 20.15
C ALA A 189 3.29 8.33 20.57
N GLN A 190 2.79 9.44 20.01
CA GLN A 190 1.44 9.93 20.24
C GLN A 190 0.41 9.00 19.58
N LEU A 191 0.69 8.57 18.35
CA LEU A 191 -0.16 7.61 17.64
C LEU A 191 -0.34 6.31 18.42
N VAL A 192 0.76 5.74 18.94
CA VAL A 192 0.69 4.52 19.77
C VAL A 192 -0.24 4.73 20.96
N ARG A 193 -0.08 5.83 21.73
CA ARG A 193 -0.96 6.13 22.86
C ARG A 193 -2.43 6.34 22.46
N ALA A 194 -2.66 7.05 21.34
CA ALA A 194 -4.01 7.32 20.85
C ALA A 194 -4.72 6.06 20.33
N LEU A 195 -3.98 5.13 19.73
CA LEU A 195 -4.51 3.90 19.14
C LEU A 195 -4.66 2.76 20.13
N THR A 196 -3.92 2.76 21.25
CA THR A 196 -4.04 1.74 22.28
C THR A 196 -5.39 1.87 23.00
N PRO A 197 -6.23 0.80 23.00
CA PRO A 197 -7.55 0.80 23.63
C PRO A 197 -7.55 1.05 25.12
#